data_db156ea1f3e7297d9829e796605f0dc6
#
_entry.id   db156ea1f3e7297d9829e796605f0dc6
#
_cell.length_a   1.000
_cell.length_b   1.000
_cell.length_c   1.000
_cell.angle_alpha   90.00
_cell.angle_beta   90.00
_cell.angle_gamma   90.00
#
_symmetry.space_group_name_H-M   'P 1'
#
loop_
_entity.id
_entity.type
_entity.pdbx_description
1 polymer ?
#
loop_
_entity_poly.entity_id
_entity_poly.type
_entity_poly.pdbx_seq_one_letter_code
_entity_poly.pdbx_strand_id
1 'polypeptide(L)'
;MTLLELFRNIRPYARPYRGLIALTLGMTCVASFTAQVNAWVLRHTVDSISSLVAAHKSLIDGLPLLTAISAILVGTEIINVLISFGQKYSGEKLRILLSRDMAQSVIERVLTYRLAFHSVDENQPGRLQTRIDRGVESLARLVQNFFIDILPMFASAAVALAMMFQANFYVGLTAFCIVPVYYCVSRTQAARMAGSRRMIKRLRENKSQGILGILESMPVIKSFLREDIEESKQLSLQDALTDTQMRIRKTSFLFDGMKSFMEQIGAVAIILLTTYFVLTGSMSVGAIMFHLLLFNNVTAPIRRLHLLYDQMNDALIYAEGFFEVLHADAQVEESGTYIPPRVEGRFTLRGVDFTYPANATPTLRGIDMDIEPGRITALVGLSGAGKSTLINLLDKFYQPDSGEILLDGVSLRDYDTRALRANIGLVLQKNHIFPGSVAENILYGKPSATREEVMEAARCAFLHDQIMALPLGYESPAAKLSGGQQQKIALARMFLKNPPIVFLDEPTASLDAVAAEQIKLGMDAIKKDRTVIIISHSISQIIDADSIYVMRDGRIVEHGTHRELFNSGGEYHDIFAAMARSLNMDKIARTLDRA
;
A
#
# COMPACT_ATOMS: atom_id res chain seq x y z
N MET A 1 -0.06 16.59 6.67
CA MET A 1 0.92 17.06 5.63
C MET A 1 0.39 18.31 4.92
N THR A 2 1.25 19.33 4.68
CA THR A 2 0.91 20.54 3.93
C THR A 2 1.16 20.34 2.42
N LEU A 3 0.52 21.18 1.57
CA LEU A 3 0.77 21.14 0.12
C LEU A 3 2.24 21.35 -0.25
N LEU A 4 2.92 22.23 0.49
CA LEU A 4 4.33 22.52 0.25
C LEU A 4 5.22 21.30 0.56
N GLU A 5 4.94 20.59 1.64
CA GLU A 5 5.61 19.35 2.00
C GLU A 5 5.34 18.26 0.97
N LEU A 6 4.10 18.17 0.47
CA LEU A 6 3.73 17.26 -0.59
C LEU A 6 4.57 17.47 -1.85
N PHE A 7 4.65 18.72 -2.34
CA PHE A 7 5.46 19.04 -3.52
C PHE A 7 6.95 18.78 -3.29
N ARG A 8 7.46 19.04 -2.09
CA ARG A 8 8.85 18.73 -1.72
C ARG A 8 9.12 17.23 -1.80
N ASN A 9 8.20 16.42 -1.30
CA ASN A 9 8.33 14.95 -1.27
C ASN A 9 8.13 14.30 -2.65
N ILE A 10 7.34 14.90 -3.54
CA ILE A 10 7.15 14.41 -4.93
C ILE A 10 8.32 14.83 -5.83
N ARG A 11 8.98 15.94 -5.53
CA ARG A 11 10.04 16.51 -6.38
C ARG A 11 11.15 15.52 -6.79
N PRO A 12 11.68 14.63 -5.93
CA PRO A 12 12.68 13.63 -6.32
C PRO A 12 12.18 12.73 -7.46
N TYR A 13 10.93 12.30 -7.42
CA TYR A 13 10.31 11.42 -8.42
C TYR A 13 9.95 12.15 -9.72
N ALA A 14 9.62 13.44 -9.63
CA ALA A 14 9.32 14.27 -10.80
C ALA A 14 10.58 14.74 -11.55
N ARG A 15 11.73 14.83 -10.86
CA ARG A 15 12.97 15.36 -11.40
C ARG A 15 13.50 14.62 -12.64
N PRO A 16 13.43 13.29 -12.77
CA PRO A 16 13.85 12.57 -13.98
C PRO A 16 13.04 12.98 -15.23
N TYR A 17 11.80 13.44 -15.05
CA TYR A 17 10.84 13.73 -16.11
C TYR A 17 10.73 15.23 -16.44
N ARG A 18 11.77 16.03 -16.14
CA ARG A 18 11.80 17.51 -16.39
C ARG A 18 11.48 17.88 -17.83
N GLY A 19 11.96 17.11 -18.80
CA GLY A 19 11.68 17.35 -20.22
C GLY A 19 10.18 17.21 -20.55
N LEU A 20 9.53 16.18 -19.98
CA LEU A 20 8.10 15.95 -20.18
C LEU A 20 7.26 17.06 -19.51
N ILE A 21 7.67 17.49 -18.31
CA ILE A 21 7.04 18.62 -17.60
C ILE A 21 7.20 19.91 -18.40
N ALA A 22 8.40 20.22 -18.86
CA ALA A 22 8.67 21.42 -19.67
C ALA A 22 7.86 21.43 -20.97
N LEU A 23 7.73 20.28 -21.65
CA LEU A 23 6.89 20.12 -22.84
C LEU A 23 5.42 20.40 -22.53
N THR A 24 4.89 19.85 -21.43
CA THR A 24 3.50 20.08 -21.00
C THR A 24 3.26 21.55 -20.66
N LEU A 25 4.22 22.20 -19.97
CA LEU A 25 4.18 23.64 -19.68
C LEU A 25 4.18 24.50 -20.95
N GLY A 26 5.05 24.17 -21.91
CA GLY A 26 5.10 24.86 -23.21
C GLY A 26 3.79 24.74 -23.98
N MET A 27 3.23 23.51 -24.05
CA MET A 27 1.91 23.29 -24.66
C MET A 27 0.80 24.05 -23.92
N THR A 28 0.87 24.14 -22.59
CA THR A 28 -0.09 24.90 -21.79
C THR A 28 -0.04 26.40 -22.11
N CYS A 29 1.16 26.96 -22.23
CA CYS A 29 1.31 28.36 -22.65
C CYS A 29 0.65 28.61 -24.02
N VAL A 30 0.97 27.78 -25.01
CA VAL A 30 0.38 27.92 -26.36
C VAL A 30 -1.13 27.74 -26.32
N ALA A 31 -1.64 26.72 -25.63
CA ALA A 31 -3.08 26.47 -25.47
C ALA A 31 -3.82 27.65 -24.82
N SER A 32 -3.19 28.31 -23.85
CA SER A 32 -3.80 29.45 -23.15
C SER A 32 -4.02 30.67 -24.09
N PHE A 33 -3.14 30.88 -25.06
CA PHE A 33 -3.29 31.92 -26.09
C PHE A 33 -4.27 31.48 -27.16
N THR A 34 -4.18 30.28 -27.70
CA THR A 34 -5.07 29.79 -28.75
C THR A 34 -6.54 29.71 -28.29
N ALA A 35 -6.77 29.44 -26.99
CA ALA A 35 -8.12 29.46 -26.40
C ALA A 35 -8.81 30.84 -26.50
N GLN A 36 -8.06 31.94 -26.64
CA GLN A 36 -8.63 33.29 -26.76
C GLN A 36 -8.87 33.72 -28.22
N VAL A 37 -8.35 32.97 -29.21
CA VAL A 37 -8.51 33.31 -30.62
C VAL A 37 -9.98 33.36 -31.00
N ASN A 38 -10.81 32.47 -30.49
CA ASN A 38 -12.25 32.47 -30.77
C ASN A 38 -12.93 33.79 -30.36
N ALA A 39 -12.54 34.36 -29.21
CA ALA A 39 -13.08 35.66 -28.75
C ALA A 39 -12.63 36.79 -29.67
N TRP A 40 -11.38 36.78 -30.12
CA TRP A 40 -10.83 37.78 -31.02
C TRP A 40 -11.47 37.69 -32.42
N VAL A 41 -11.58 36.47 -32.97
CA VAL A 41 -12.23 36.22 -34.29
C VAL A 41 -13.69 36.67 -34.24
N LEU A 42 -14.43 36.32 -33.19
CA LEU A 42 -15.84 36.71 -33.06
C LEU A 42 -16.01 38.23 -33.00
N ARG A 43 -15.15 38.95 -32.27
CA ARG A 43 -15.11 40.42 -32.27
C ARG A 43 -14.94 40.94 -33.68
N HIS A 44 -13.91 40.49 -34.40
CA HIS A 44 -13.60 40.94 -35.74
C HIS A 44 -14.74 40.62 -36.75
N THR A 45 -15.36 39.46 -36.58
CA THR A 45 -16.52 39.05 -37.39
C THR A 45 -17.70 40.00 -37.22
N VAL A 46 -18.07 40.27 -35.95
CA VAL A 46 -19.20 41.18 -35.65
C VAL A 46 -18.93 42.59 -36.16
N ASP A 47 -17.71 43.09 -35.94
CA ASP A 47 -17.31 44.44 -36.37
C ASP A 47 -17.32 44.56 -37.91
N SER A 48 -16.81 43.55 -38.61
CA SER A 48 -16.80 43.50 -40.08
C SER A 48 -18.22 43.39 -40.67
N ILE A 49 -19.07 42.54 -40.10
CA ILE A 49 -20.48 42.42 -40.50
C ILE A 49 -21.21 43.77 -40.26
N SER A 50 -21.02 44.39 -39.10
CA SER A 50 -21.62 45.69 -38.81
C SER A 50 -21.22 46.76 -39.85
N SER A 51 -19.95 46.77 -40.26
CA SER A 51 -19.44 47.69 -41.26
C SER A 51 -20.00 47.42 -42.65
N LEU A 52 -20.17 46.16 -43.06
CA LEU A 52 -20.76 45.75 -44.32
C LEU A 52 -22.25 46.13 -44.41
N VAL A 53 -22.99 45.89 -43.31
CA VAL A 53 -24.41 46.28 -43.21
C VAL A 53 -24.57 47.82 -43.29
N ALA A 54 -23.74 48.57 -42.56
CA ALA A 54 -23.76 50.03 -42.59
C ALA A 54 -23.41 50.60 -43.94
N ALA A 55 -22.59 49.91 -44.76
CA ALA A 55 -22.20 50.29 -46.09
C ALA A 55 -23.17 49.78 -47.19
N HIS A 56 -24.31 49.15 -46.86
CA HIS A 56 -25.30 48.56 -47.77
C HIS A 56 -24.66 47.60 -48.79
N LYS A 57 -23.60 46.90 -48.48
CA LYS A 57 -22.93 45.94 -49.37
C LYS A 57 -23.68 44.61 -49.47
N SER A 58 -23.53 43.93 -50.63
CA SER A 58 -24.19 42.66 -50.89
C SER A 58 -23.57 41.49 -50.18
N LEU A 59 -24.30 40.39 -50.14
CA LEU A 59 -23.83 39.13 -49.50
C LEU A 59 -22.56 38.58 -50.21
N ILE A 60 -22.41 38.85 -51.51
CA ILE A 60 -21.25 38.44 -52.32
C ILE A 60 -19.97 39.14 -51.82
N ASP A 61 -20.09 40.41 -51.43
CA ASP A 61 -18.96 41.20 -50.90
C ASP A 61 -18.46 40.67 -49.51
N GLY A 62 -19.33 39.99 -48.78
CA GLY A 62 -19.00 39.35 -47.49
C GLY A 62 -18.41 37.95 -47.62
N LEU A 63 -18.48 37.31 -48.78
CA LEU A 63 -18.04 35.92 -48.95
C LEU A 63 -16.55 35.69 -48.64
N PRO A 64 -15.60 36.56 -49.07
CA PRO A 64 -14.19 36.41 -48.74
C PRO A 64 -13.91 36.50 -47.21
N LEU A 65 -14.67 37.35 -46.52
CA LEU A 65 -14.57 37.47 -45.06
C LEU A 65 -15.04 36.20 -44.39
N LEU A 66 -16.18 35.65 -44.81
CA LEU A 66 -16.72 34.39 -44.23
C LEU A 66 -15.79 33.21 -44.45
N THR A 67 -15.19 33.10 -45.65
CA THR A 67 -14.20 32.03 -45.94
C THR A 67 -12.93 32.18 -45.10
N ALA A 68 -12.41 33.40 -44.93
CA ALA A 68 -11.25 33.66 -44.08
C ALA A 68 -11.52 33.33 -42.61
N ILE A 69 -12.67 33.76 -42.08
CA ILE A 69 -13.09 33.45 -40.70
C ILE A 69 -13.21 31.94 -40.50
N SER A 70 -13.89 31.26 -41.43
CA SER A 70 -14.05 29.79 -41.35
C SER A 70 -12.70 29.08 -41.39
N ALA A 71 -11.78 29.51 -42.25
CA ALA A 71 -10.43 28.92 -42.31
C ALA A 71 -9.63 29.14 -41.02
N ILE A 72 -9.70 30.33 -40.43
CA ILE A 72 -9.04 30.61 -39.13
C ILE A 72 -9.63 29.76 -38.01
N LEU A 73 -10.96 29.66 -37.90
CA LEU A 73 -11.63 28.87 -36.86
C LEU A 73 -11.31 27.39 -36.99
N VAL A 74 -11.37 26.82 -38.19
CA VAL A 74 -11.02 25.43 -38.44
C VAL A 74 -9.52 25.19 -38.15
N GLY A 75 -8.66 26.10 -38.63
CA GLY A 75 -7.22 26.00 -38.36
C GLY A 75 -6.88 26.05 -36.88
N THR A 76 -7.49 26.97 -36.13
CA THR A 76 -7.29 27.07 -34.68
C THR A 76 -7.83 25.85 -33.92
N GLU A 77 -8.97 25.27 -34.38
CA GLU A 77 -9.52 24.07 -33.75
C GLU A 77 -8.62 22.85 -33.98
N ILE A 78 -8.07 22.68 -35.18
CA ILE A 78 -7.09 21.63 -35.46
C ILE A 78 -5.86 21.78 -34.54
N ILE A 79 -5.34 22.99 -34.40
CA ILE A 79 -4.20 23.27 -33.49
C ILE A 79 -4.57 22.94 -32.03
N ASN A 80 -5.75 23.35 -31.57
CA ASN A 80 -6.23 23.08 -30.22
C ASN A 80 -6.38 21.58 -29.94
N VAL A 81 -6.90 20.81 -30.90
CA VAL A 81 -7.00 19.34 -30.79
C VAL A 81 -5.63 18.69 -30.68
N LEU A 82 -4.66 19.10 -31.52
CA LEU A 82 -3.30 18.59 -31.49
C LEU A 82 -2.59 18.90 -30.16
N ILE A 83 -2.71 20.13 -29.67
CA ILE A 83 -2.14 20.56 -28.39
C ILE A 83 -2.80 19.80 -27.25
N SER A 84 -4.13 19.68 -27.24
CA SER A 84 -4.87 18.94 -26.22
C SER A 84 -4.48 17.46 -26.20
N PHE A 85 -4.31 16.84 -27.36
CA PHE A 85 -3.79 15.48 -27.46
C PHE A 85 -2.39 15.36 -26.86
N GLY A 86 -1.47 16.26 -27.24
CA GLY A 86 -0.11 16.29 -26.71
C GLY A 86 -0.06 16.48 -25.20
N GLN A 87 -0.87 17.39 -24.64
CA GLN A 87 -0.98 17.62 -23.21
C GLN A 87 -1.50 16.38 -22.47
N LYS A 88 -2.60 15.79 -22.95
CA LYS A 88 -3.19 14.58 -22.34
C LYS A 88 -2.23 13.40 -22.41
N TYR A 89 -1.59 13.17 -23.55
CA TYR A 89 -0.61 12.10 -23.70
C TYR A 89 0.60 12.30 -22.78
N SER A 90 1.18 13.49 -22.74
CA SER A 90 2.34 13.81 -21.91
C SER A 90 2.00 13.72 -20.42
N GLY A 91 0.84 14.22 -20.01
CA GLY A 91 0.38 14.14 -18.63
C GLY A 91 0.08 12.71 -18.18
N GLU A 92 -0.55 11.90 -19.04
CA GLU A 92 -0.82 10.48 -18.76
C GLU A 92 0.49 9.68 -18.69
N LYS A 93 1.42 9.93 -19.61
CA LYS A 93 2.75 9.33 -19.58
C LYS A 93 3.49 9.68 -18.28
N LEU A 94 3.43 10.94 -17.85
CA LEU A 94 4.02 11.38 -16.59
C LEU A 94 3.39 10.64 -15.39
N ARG A 95 2.07 10.52 -15.38
CA ARG A 95 1.33 9.78 -14.33
C ARG A 95 1.79 8.32 -14.22
N ILE A 96 1.85 7.62 -15.36
CA ILE A 96 2.22 6.19 -15.40
C ILE A 96 3.65 5.99 -14.91
N LEU A 97 4.60 6.80 -15.40
CA LEU A 97 6.01 6.69 -15.04
C LEU A 97 6.24 7.04 -13.56
N LEU A 98 5.59 8.09 -13.07
CA LEU A 98 5.66 8.49 -11.66
C LEU A 98 5.06 7.41 -10.75
N SER A 99 3.91 6.84 -11.12
CA SER A 99 3.27 5.75 -10.38
C SER A 99 4.18 4.53 -10.28
N ARG A 100 4.85 4.16 -11.38
CA ARG A 100 5.81 3.05 -11.41
C ARG A 100 6.97 3.30 -10.44
N ASP A 101 7.62 4.47 -10.53
CA ASP A 101 8.81 4.77 -9.74
C ASP A 101 8.49 4.88 -8.25
N MET A 102 7.33 5.45 -7.91
CA MET A 102 6.86 5.54 -6.52
C MET A 102 6.52 4.15 -5.95
N ALA A 103 5.81 3.32 -6.73
CA ALA A 103 5.50 1.95 -6.32
C ALA A 103 6.77 1.12 -6.10
N GLN A 104 7.74 1.22 -7.02
CA GLN A 104 9.02 0.54 -6.87
C GLN A 104 9.78 1.00 -5.62
N SER A 105 9.87 2.31 -5.40
CA SER A 105 10.59 2.86 -4.25
C SER A 105 10.01 2.43 -2.91
N VAL A 106 8.68 2.37 -2.79
CA VAL A 106 8.05 1.93 -1.54
C VAL A 106 8.23 0.44 -1.30
N ILE A 107 8.17 -0.39 -2.37
CA ILE A 107 8.41 -1.84 -2.25
C ILE A 107 9.85 -2.09 -1.80
N GLU A 108 10.83 -1.45 -2.45
CA GLU A 108 12.23 -1.54 -2.06
C GLU A 108 12.43 -1.14 -0.59
N ARG A 109 11.76 -0.08 -0.16
CA ARG A 109 11.87 0.43 1.21
C ARG A 109 11.23 -0.52 2.23
N VAL A 110 10.01 -0.99 1.98
CA VAL A 110 9.28 -1.92 2.85
C VAL A 110 10.05 -3.23 3.06
N LEU A 111 10.75 -3.72 2.04
CA LEU A 111 11.59 -4.92 2.15
C LEU A 111 12.82 -4.73 3.04
N THR A 112 13.21 -3.49 3.37
CA THR A 112 14.29 -3.21 4.32
C THR A 112 13.81 -3.07 5.75
N TYR A 113 12.50 -3.11 6.01
CA TYR A 113 11.96 -2.90 7.34
C TYR A 113 12.04 -4.16 8.19
N ARG A 114 12.29 -3.96 9.50
CA ARG A 114 12.28 -5.03 10.50
C ARG A 114 10.87 -5.65 10.62
N LEU A 115 10.83 -6.90 11.02
CA LEU A 115 9.57 -7.65 11.15
C LEU A 115 8.56 -6.96 12.10
N ALA A 116 9.06 -6.26 13.12
CA ALA A 116 8.26 -5.47 14.05
C ALA A 116 7.35 -4.43 13.35
N PHE A 117 7.79 -3.85 12.22
CA PHE A 117 6.97 -2.94 11.43
C PHE A 117 5.69 -3.61 10.91
N HIS A 118 5.79 -4.87 10.48
CA HIS A 118 4.68 -5.62 9.91
C HIS A 118 3.73 -6.21 10.97
N SER A 119 4.14 -6.25 12.24
CA SER A 119 3.31 -6.76 13.34
C SER A 119 2.33 -5.73 13.91
N VAL A 120 2.48 -4.45 13.56
CA VAL A 120 1.56 -3.39 13.97
C VAL A 120 0.29 -3.46 13.15
N ASP A 121 -0.87 -3.29 13.79
CA ASP A 121 -2.20 -3.38 13.16
C ASP A 121 -2.37 -2.52 11.91
N GLU A 122 -1.80 -1.31 11.90
CA GLU A 122 -1.87 -0.38 10.77
C GLU A 122 -1.05 -0.86 9.56
N ASN A 123 -0.07 -1.73 9.76
CA ASN A 123 0.86 -2.24 8.76
C ASN A 123 0.57 -3.71 8.38
N GLN A 124 -0.56 -4.26 8.80
CA GLN A 124 -1.02 -5.57 8.32
C GLN A 124 -1.14 -5.58 6.79
N PRO A 125 -0.88 -6.73 6.12
CA PRO A 125 -0.73 -6.80 4.66
C PRO A 125 -1.83 -6.09 3.87
N GLY A 126 -3.11 -6.30 4.20
CA GLY A 126 -4.24 -5.68 3.48
C GLY A 126 -4.33 -4.16 3.68
N ARG A 127 -4.04 -3.68 4.89
CA ARG A 127 -4.02 -2.23 5.19
C ARG A 127 -2.82 -1.56 4.54
N LEU A 128 -1.65 -2.18 4.64
CA LEU A 128 -0.41 -1.68 4.03
C LEU A 128 -0.53 -1.60 2.51
N GLN A 129 -1.05 -2.65 1.86
CA GLN A 129 -1.35 -2.64 0.43
C GLN A 129 -2.28 -1.48 0.06
N THR A 130 -3.36 -1.28 0.81
CA THR A 130 -4.30 -0.17 0.55
C THR A 130 -3.64 1.19 0.69
N ARG A 131 -2.77 1.38 1.70
CA ARG A 131 -2.00 2.63 1.90
C ARG A 131 -1.07 2.89 0.72
N ILE A 132 -0.37 1.86 0.25
CA ILE A 132 0.56 1.95 -0.88
C ILE A 132 -0.20 2.25 -2.18
N ASP A 133 -1.16 1.41 -2.56
CA ASP A 133 -1.86 1.50 -3.85
C ASP A 133 -2.63 2.81 -3.97
N ARG A 134 -3.44 3.17 -2.96
CA ARG A 134 -4.18 4.43 -2.97
C ARG A 134 -3.27 5.64 -2.87
N GLY A 135 -2.17 5.54 -2.12
CA GLY A 135 -1.18 6.61 -2.02
C GLY A 135 -0.53 6.90 -3.37
N VAL A 136 0.00 5.88 -4.03
CA VAL A 136 0.60 5.99 -5.37
C VAL A 136 -0.40 6.52 -6.38
N GLU A 137 -1.60 5.94 -6.43
CA GLU A 137 -2.65 6.37 -7.39
C GLU A 137 -3.08 7.82 -7.16
N SER A 138 -3.32 8.21 -5.91
CA SER A 138 -3.76 9.56 -5.57
C SER A 138 -2.69 10.61 -5.87
N LEU A 139 -1.42 10.32 -5.56
CA LEU A 139 -0.29 11.20 -5.84
C LEU A 139 -0.06 11.36 -7.35
N ALA A 140 -0.04 10.26 -8.08
CA ALA A 140 0.14 10.29 -9.53
C ALA A 140 -1.02 11.03 -10.22
N ARG A 141 -2.26 10.81 -9.78
CA ARG A 141 -3.45 11.52 -10.27
C ARG A 141 -3.42 13.01 -9.92
N LEU A 142 -2.94 13.37 -8.73
CA LEU A 142 -2.79 14.78 -8.34
C LEU A 142 -1.84 15.52 -9.28
N VAL A 143 -0.68 14.91 -9.58
CA VAL A 143 0.30 15.49 -10.51
C VAL A 143 -0.29 15.62 -11.91
N GLN A 144 -0.98 14.59 -12.40
CA GLN A 144 -1.66 14.61 -13.69
C GLN A 144 -2.68 15.74 -13.76
N ASN A 145 -3.61 15.80 -12.80
CA ASN A 145 -4.66 16.81 -12.78
C ASN A 145 -4.09 18.23 -12.67
N PHE A 146 -2.98 18.39 -11.93
CA PHE A 146 -2.32 19.69 -11.87
C PHE A 146 -1.84 20.17 -13.24
N PHE A 147 -1.16 19.33 -14.01
CA PHE A 147 -0.60 19.69 -15.31
C PHE A 147 -1.62 19.69 -16.46
N ILE A 148 -2.64 18.83 -16.43
CA ILE A 148 -3.63 18.70 -17.52
C ILE A 148 -4.85 19.60 -17.31
N ASP A 149 -5.36 19.72 -16.08
CA ASP A 149 -6.62 20.41 -15.81
C ASP A 149 -6.41 21.77 -15.14
N ILE A 150 -5.63 21.80 -14.03
CA ILE A 150 -5.54 22.99 -13.18
C ILE A 150 -4.72 24.08 -13.86
N LEU A 151 -3.49 23.76 -14.21
CA LEU A 151 -2.55 24.74 -14.75
C LEU A 151 -3.03 25.38 -16.08
N PRO A 152 -3.50 24.59 -17.08
CA PRO A 152 -4.00 25.19 -18.33
C PRO A 152 -5.20 26.09 -18.10
N MET A 153 -6.10 25.71 -17.21
CA MET A 153 -7.31 26.47 -16.91
C MET A 153 -7.00 27.82 -16.25
N PHE A 154 -6.07 27.84 -15.26
CA PHE A 154 -5.64 29.09 -14.63
C PHE A 154 -4.78 29.95 -15.55
N ALA A 155 -3.92 29.35 -16.39
CA ALA A 155 -3.13 30.07 -17.37
C ALA A 155 -4.04 30.73 -18.42
N SER A 156 -5.04 30.02 -18.95
CA SER A 156 -6.04 30.56 -19.87
C SER A 156 -6.83 31.72 -19.25
N ALA A 157 -7.25 31.60 -17.99
CA ALA A 157 -7.95 32.68 -17.26
C ALA A 157 -7.06 33.92 -17.06
N ALA A 158 -5.77 33.72 -16.75
CA ALA A 158 -4.82 34.83 -16.61
C ALA A 158 -4.62 35.58 -17.93
N VAL A 159 -4.48 34.84 -19.05
CA VAL A 159 -4.38 35.44 -20.41
C VAL A 159 -5.68 36.18 -20.77
N ALA A 160 -6.84 35.56 -20.52
CA ALA A 160 -8.13 36.19 -20.78
C ALA A 160 -8.30 37.50 -19.98
N LEU A 161 -7.97 37.49 -18.71
CA LEU A 161 -8.04 38.69 -17.86
C LEU A 161 -7.05 39.76 -18.31
N ALA A 162 -5.81 39.40 -18.66
CA ALA A 162 -4.85 40.36 -19.22
C ALA A 162 -5.34 41.01 -20.52
N MET A 163 -5.95 40.22 -21.42
CA MET A 163 -6.56 40.76 -22.65
C MET A 163 -7.74 41.67 -22.35
N MET A 164 -8.56 41.39 -21.33
CA MET A 164 -9.65 42.29 -20.93
C MET A 164 -9.11 43.61 -20.41
N PHE A 165 -8.07 43.61 -19.56
CA PHE A 165 -7.42 44.84 -19.10
C PHE A 165 -6.78 45.67 -20.22
N GLN A 166 -6.15 44.99 -21.19
CA GLN A 166 -5.54 45.63 -22.35
C GLN A 166 -6.60 46.28 -23.25
N ALA A 167 -7.75 45.62 -23.42
CA ALA A 167 -8.84 46.16 -24.28
C ALA A 167 -9.59 47.31 -23.60
N ASN A 168 -9.89 47.22 -22.31
CA ASN A 168 -10.47 48.26 -21.48
C ASN A 168 -10.24 48.01 -19.98
N PHE A 169 -9.60 48.97 -19.32
CA PHE A 169 -9.25 48.85 -17.91
C PHE A 169 -10.48 48.64 -16.98
N TYR A 170 -11.59 49.38 -17.23
CA TYR A 170 -12.77 49.29 -16.37
C TYR A 170 -13.49 47.96 -16.49
N VAL A 171 -13.58 47.41 -17.73
CA VAL A 171 -14.17 46.09 -17.95
C VAL A 171 -13.30 44.97 -17.32
N GLY A 172 -11.97 45.05 -17.48
CA GLY A 172 -11.02 44.16 -16.81
C GLY A 172 -11.12 44.21 -15.31
N LEU A 173 -11.25 45.40 -14.73
CA LEU A 173 -11.41 45.62 -13.29
C LEU A 173 -12.73 44.99 -12.77
N THR A 174 -13.83 45.13 -13.50
CA THR A 174 -15.12 44.53 -13.16
C THR A 174 -15.01 43.00 -13.13
N ALA A 175 -14.38 42.38 -14.13
CA ALA A 175 -14.13 40.95 -14.15
C ALA A 175 -13.24 40.50 -12.97
N PHE A 176 -12.18 41.26 -12.67
CA PHE A 176 -11.26 40.97 -11.56
C PHE A 176 -11.96 41.05 -10.20
N CYS A 177 -12.83 42.01 -9.95
CA CYS A 177 -13.55 42.17 -8.69
C CYS A 177 -14.48 41.00 -8.36
N ILE A 178 -14.94 40.24 -9.36
CA ILE A 178 -15.79 39.07 -9.15
C ILE A 178 -14.99 37.90 -8.58
N VAL A 179 -13.70 37.77 -8.91
CA VAL A 179 -12.83 36.66 -8.48
C VAL A 179 -12.70 36.55 -6.96
N PRO A 180 -12.37 37.62 -6.20
CA PRO A 180 -12.29 37.55 -4.74
C PRO A 180 -13.63 37.21 -4.08
N VAL A 181 -14.73 37.77 -4.59
CA VAL A 181 -16.07 37.50 -4.02
C VAL A 181 -16.43 36.01 -4.20
N TYR A 182 -16.19 35.49 -5.36
CA TYR A 182 -16.41 34.08 -5.65
C TYR A 182 -15.51 33.16 -4.80
N TYR A 183 -14.25 33.56 -4.58
CA TYR A 183 -13.34 32.85 -3.68
C TYR A 183 -13.87 32.81 -2.25
N CYS A 184 -14.38 33.92 -1.73
CA CYS A 184 -14.98 33.99 -0.38
C CYS A 184 -16.18 33.04 -0.25
N VAL A 185 -17.06 32.99 -1.26
CA VAL A 185 -18.20 32.06 -1.28
C VAL A 185 -17.72 30.61 -1.29
N SER A 186 -16.73 30.28 -2.14
CA SER A 186 -16.16 28.93 -2.24
C SER A 186 -15.48 28.50 -0.95
N ARG A 187 -14.72 29.38 -0.29
CA ARG A 187 -14.09 29.13 1.01
C ARG A 187 -15.12 28.86 2.10
N THR A 188 -16.20 29.64 2.14
CA THR A 188 -17.30 29.45 3.10
C THR A 188 -18.02 28.13 2.87
N GLN A 189 -18.28 27.77 1.62
CA GLN A 189 -18.81 26.46 1.25
C GLN A 189 -17.93 25.33 1.75
N ALA A 190 -16.62 25.37 1.46
CA ALA A 190 -15.66 24.35 1.88
C ALA A 190 -15.63 24.18 3.41
N ALA A 191 -15.61 25.29 4.15
CA ALA A 191 -15.60 25.29 5.62
C ALA A 191 -16.87 24.66 6.20
N ARG A 192 -18.06 25.01 5.68
CA ARG A 192 -19.35 24.46 6.14
C ARG A 192 -19.51 22.97 5.81
N MET A 193 -18.93 22.50 4.71
CA MET A 193 -19.06 21.10 4.28
C MET A 193 -18.00 20.17 4.89
N ALA A 194 -16.91 20.69 5.45
CA ALA A 194 -15.78 19.89 5.93
C ALA A 194 -16.17 18.84 7.00
N GLY A 195 -17.02 19.21 7.97
CA GLY A 195 -17.50 18.28 9.01
C GLY A 195 -18.31 17.13 8.45
N SER A 196 -19.25 17.44 7.58
CA SER A 196 -20.14 16.43 6.96
C SER A 196 -19.38 15.49 6.01
N ARG A 197 -18.35 16.00 5.33
CA ARG A 197 -17.46 15.16 4.49
C ARG A 197 -16.65 14.16 5.31
N ARG A 198 -16.10 14.59 6.47
CA ARG A 198 -15.44 13.67 7.41
C ARG A 198 -16.40 12.58 7.90
N MET A 199 -17.66 12.95 8.16
CA MET A 199 -18.69 11.99 8.55
C MET A 199 -18.98 10.97 7.45
N ILE A 200 -19.13 11.39 6.18
CA ILE A 200 -19.29 10.47 5.04
C ILE A 200 -18.13 9.50 4.96
N LYS A 201 -16.88 9.97 5.13
CA LYS A 201 -15.71 9.11 5.11
C LYS A 201 -15.79 8.03 6.17
N ARG A 202 -16.06 8.40 7.43
CA ARG A 202 -16.23 7.45 8.55
C ARG A 202 -17.36 6.44 8.30
N LEU A 203 -18.51 6.91 7.81
CA LEU A 203 -19.63 6.01 7.50
C LEU A 203 -19.30 5.02 6.39
N ARG A 204 -18.55 5.44 5.36
CA ARG A 204 -18.07 4.53 4.31
C ARG A 204 -17.06 3.51 4.83
N GLU A 205 -16.16 3.92 5.70
CA GLU A 205 -15.17 3.04 6.35
C GLU A 205 -15.91 1.99 7.20
N ASN A 206 -16.85 2.42 8.06
CA ASN A 206 -17.65 1.51 8.90
C ASN A 206 -18.49 0.53 8.05
N LYS A 207 -19.12 1.02 6.97
CA LYS A 207 -19.88 0.17 6.05
C LYS A 207 -18.97 -0.87 5.39
N SER A 208 -17.79 -0.46 4.91
CA SER A 208 -16.83 -1.36 4.27
C SER A 208 -16.34 -2.43 5.23
N GLN A 209 -16.01 -2.05 6.48
CA GLN A 209 -15.63 -2.99 7.53
C GLN A 209 -16.78 -3.95 7.88
N GLY A 210 -18.01 -3.45 7.97
CA GLY A 210 -19.18 -4.28 8.22
C GLY A 210 -19.40 -5.33 7.12
N ILE A 211 -19.28 -4.94 5.86
CA ILE A 211 -19.39 -5.88 4.71
C ILE A 211 -18.27 -6.93 4.77
N LEU A 212 -17.03 -6.51 5.04
CA LEU A 212 -15.91 -7.45 5.16
C LEU A 212 -16.15 -8.45 6.30
N GLY A 213 -16.58 -7.97 7.47
CA GLY A 213 -16.94 -8.83 8.60
C GLY A 213 -18.04 -9.84 8.28
N ILE A 214 -19.06 -9.45 7.51
CA ILE A 214 -20.11 -10.37 7.03
C ILE A 214 -19.51 -11.46 6.12
N LEU A 215 -18.67 -11.07 5.16
CA LEU A 215 -18.05 -12.02 4.22
C LEU A 215 -17.14 -13.02 4.93
N GLU A 216 -16.34 -12.56 5.88
CA GLU A 216 -15.44 -13.41 6.69
C GLU A 216 -16.21 -14.33 7.64
N SER A 217 -17.34 -13.88 8.16
CA SER A 217 -18.17 -14.61 9.13
C SER A 217 -19.36 -15.33 8.50
N MET A 218 -19.45 -15.44 7.19
CA MET A 218 -20.60 -16.00 6.49
C MET A 218 -21.03 -17.38 7.01
N PRO A 219 -20.13 -18.36 7.27
CA PRO A 219 -20.52 -19.65 7.84
C PRO A 219 -21.19 -19.51 9.22
N VAL A 220 -20.70 -18.56 10.04
CA VAL A 220 -21.26 -18.31 11.38
C VAL A 220 -22.65 -17.70 11.27
N ILE A 221 -22.80 -16.65 10.43
CA ILE A 221 -24.08 -15.99 10.21
C ILE A 221 -25.13 -17.00 9.76
N LYS A 222 -24.77 -17.86 8.78
CA LYS A 222 -25.65 -18.91 8.26
C LYS A 222 -25.99 -19.97 9.31
N SER A 223 -25.02 -20.41 10.12
CA SER A 223 -25.25 -21.43 11.15
C SER A 223 -26.16 -20.95 12.28
N PHE A 224 -26.17 -19.64 12.56
CA PHE A 224 -27.01 -19.04 13.61
C PHE A 224 -28.27 -18.37 13.07
N LEU A 225 -28.53 -18.41 11.75
CA LEU A 225 -29.70 -17.79 11.10
C LEU A 225 -29.86 -16.30 11.48
N ARG A 226 -28.76 -15.53 11.29
CA ARG A 226 -28.70 -14.12 11.70
C ARG A 226 -28.59 -13.14 10.52
N GLU A 227 -29.00 -13.58 9.33
CA GLU A 227 -28.94 -12.77 8.11
C GLU A 227 -29.71 -11.45 8.25
N ASP A 228 -30.95 -11.53 8.79
CA ASP A 228 -31.84 -10.35 8.94
C ASP A 228 -31.22 -9.29 9.87
N ILE A 229 -30.49 -9.74 10.90
CA ILE A 229 -29.82 -8.82 11.84
C ILE A 229 -28.66 -8.08 11.15
N GLU A 230 -27.83 -8.81 10.42
CA GLU A 230 -26.71 -8.20 9.72
C GLU A 230 -27.17 -7.33 8.55
N GLU A 231 -28.25 -7.72 7.84
CA GLU A 231 -28.89 -6.90 6.82
C GLU A 231 -29.39 -5.58 7.42
N SER A 232 -30.13 -5.62 8.53
CA SER A 232 -30.66 -4.42 9.17
C SER A 232 -29.60 -3.47 9.68
N LYS A 233 -28.47 -3.99 10.20
CA LYS A 233 -27.30 -3.18 10.58
C LYS A 233 -26.69 -2.47 9.35
N GLN A 234 -26.52 -3.18 8.25
CA GLN A 234 -25.96 -2.59 7.02
C GLN A 234 -26.91 -1.57 6.41
N LEU A 235 -28.23 -1.82 6.45
CA LEU A 235 -29.25 -0.88 6.00
C LEU A 235 -29.20 0.41 6.82
N SER A 236 -29.11 0.33 8.13
CA SER A 236 -29.03 1.51 9.01
C SER A 236 -27.78 2.37 8.72
N LEU A 237 -26.64 1.75 8.46
CA LEU A 237 -25.42 2.44 8.03
C LEU A 237 -25.57 3.09 6.66
N GLN A 238 -26.27 2.41 5.73
CA GLN A 238 -26.56 2.95 4.40
C GLN A 238 -27.50 4.15 4.48
N ASP A 239 -28.53 4.10 5.32
CA ASP A 239 -29.47 5.20 5.53
C ASP A 239 -28.77 6.43 6.13
N ALA A 240 -27.95 6.23 7.17
CA ALA A 240 -27.14 7.30 7.76
C ALA A 240 -26.19 7.95 6.73
N LEU A 241 -25.59 7.14 5.85
CA LEU A 241 -24.74 7.61 4.75
C LEU A 241 -25.57 8.42 3.75
N THR A 242 -26.74 7.92 3.35
CA THR A 242 -27.65 8.56 2.39
C THR A 242 -28.14 9.91 2.92
N ASP A 243 -28.59 9.97 4.17
CA ASP A 243 -29.04 11.22 4.81
C ASP A 243 -27.91 12.27 4.88
N THR A 244 -26.72 11.84 5.23
CA THR A 244 -25.54 12.73 5.27
C THR A 244 -25.19 13.22 3.87
N GLN A 245 -25.23 12.37 2.85
CA GLN A 245 -25.01 12.75 1.45
C GLN A 245 -26.07 13.74 0.95
N MET A 246 -27.35 13.51 1.27
CA MET A 246 -28.45 14.42 0.89
C MET A 246 -28.29 15.79 1.54
N ARG A 247 -27.88 15.85 2.80
CA ARG A 247 -27.59 17.11 3.50
C ARG A 247 -26.46 17.88 2.82
N ILE A 248 -25.38 17.21 2.47
CA ILE A 248 -24.27 17.82 1.72
C ILE A 248 -24.77 18.33 0.36
N ARG A 249 -25.54 17.52 -0.38
CA ARG A 249 -26.05 17.91 -1.68
C ARG A 249 -26.94 19.15 -1.63
N LYS A 250 -27.86 19.21 -0.67
CA LYS A 250 -28.72 20.40 -0.46
C LYS A 250 -27.87 21.67 -0.21
N THR A 251 -26.86 21.55 0.66
CA THR A 251 -25.94 22.67 0.95
C THR A 251 -25.13 23.05 -0.28
N SER A 252 -24.60 22.06 -1.03
CA SER A 252 -23.85 22.30 -2.26
C SER A 252 -24.68 23.04 -3.30
N PHE A 253 -25.91 22.58 -3.57
CA PHE A 253 -26.80 23.22 -4.55
C PHE A 253 -27.13 24.67 -4.21
N LEU A 254 -27.28 25.01 -2.91
CA LEU A 254 -27.49 26.39 -2.50
C LEU A 254 -26.27 27.27 -2.85
N PHE A 255 -25.06 26.81 -2.52
CA PHE A 255 -23.84 27.54 -2.84
C PHE A 255 -23.56 27.60 -4.35
N ASP A 256 -23.85 26.53 -5.08
CA ASP A 256 -23.68 26.49 -6.53
C ASP A 256 -24.68 27.45 -7.22
N GLY A 257 -25.92 27.52 -6.70
CA GLY A 257 -26.88 28.54 -7.13
C GLY A 257 -26.42 29.97 -6.87
N MET A 258 -25.86 30.24 -5.69
CA MET A 258 -25.28 31.56 -5.38
C MET A 258 -24.14 31.93 -6.33
N LYS A 259 -23.26 30.99 -6.61
CA LYS A 259 -22.14 31.20 -7.53
C LYS A 259 -22.62 31.48 -8.97
N SER A 260 -23.57 30.69 -9.44
CA SER A 260 -24.17 30.89 -10.76
C SER A 260 -24.87 32.25 -10.86
N PHE A 261 -25.59 32.66 -9.82
CA PHE A 261 -26.22 33.98 -9.76
C PHE A 261 -25.19 35.11 -9.82
N MET A 262 -24.11 35.01 -9.06
CA MET A 262 -23.01 36.00 -9.08
C MET A 262 -22.33 36.08 -10.46
N GLU A 263 -22.13 34.93 -11.10
CA GLU A 263 -21.57 34.88 -12.47
C GLU A 263 -22.49 35.59 -13.48
N GLN A 264 -23.81 35.35 -13.37
CA GLN A 264 -24.77 36.00 -14.24
C GLN A 264 -24.83 37.52 -14.00
N ILE A 265 -24.80 37.97 -12.73
CA ILE A 265 -24.69 39.43 -12.44
C ILE A 265 -23.41 40.00 -13.04
N GLY A 266 -22.29 39.28 -12.94
CA GLY A 266 -21.02 39.71 -13.52
C GLY A 266 -21.11 39.83 -15.06
N ALA A 267 -21.72 38.84 -15.71
CA ALA A 267 -21.95 38.89 -17.16
C ALA A 267 -22.83 40.09 -17.57
N VAL A 268 -23.92 40.31 -16.82
CA VAL A 268 -24.80 41.47 -17.07
C VAL A 268 -24.05 42.79 -16.86
N ALA A 269 -23.25 42.92 -15.79
CA ALA A 269 -22.46 44.14 -15.56
C ALA A 269 -21.45 44.40 -16.67
N ILE A 270 -20.79 43.37 -17.20
CA ILE A 270 -19.87 43.47 -18.33
C ILE A 270 -20.61 43.89 -19.61
N ILE A 271 -21.77 43.28 -19.91
CA ILE A 271 -22.58 43.64 -21.04
C ILE A 271 -23.01 45.11 -20.95
N LEU A 272 -23.55 45.56 -19.84
CA LEU A 272 -23.99 46.92 -19.65
C LEU A 272 -22.82 47.93 -19.79
N LEU A 273 -21.67 47.63 -19.15
CA LEU A 273 -20.50 48.48 -19.19
C LEU A 273 -19.90 48.55 -20.62
N THR A 274 -19.79 47.43 -21.32
CA THR A 274 -19.30 47.38 -22.71
C THR A 274 -20.26 48.05 -23.64
N THR A 275 -21.58 47.89 -23.46
CA THR A 275 -22.62 48.59 -24.25
C THR A 275 -22.51 50.11 -24.04
N TYR A 276 -22.30 50.59 -22.82
CA TYR A 276 -22.06 52.00 -22.56
C TYR A 276 -20.85 52.54 -23.33
N PHE A 277 -19.71 51.80 -23.35
CA PHE A 277 -18.52 52.22 -24.09
C PHE A 277 -18.71 52.14 -25.61
N VAL A 278 -19.55 51.25 -26.11
CA VAL A 278 -19.94 51.21 -27.53
C VAL A 278 -20.79 52.41 -27.92
N LEU A 279 -21.79 52.75 -27.09
CA LEU A 279 -22.66 53.92 -27.32
C LEU A 279 -21.91 55.25 -27.25
N THR A 280 -20.86 55.33 -26.40
CA THR A 280 -19.98 56.49 -26.35
C THR A 280 -18.90 56.53 -27.43
N GLY A 281 -18.90 55.55 -28.38
CA GLY A 281 -17.94 55.48 -29.47
C GLY A 281 -16.52 55.05 -29.10
N SER A 282 -16.29 54.63 -27.85
CA SER A 282 -14.95 54.22 -27.36
C SER A 282 -14.64 52.74 -27.67
N MET A 283 -15.66 51.95 -28.06
CA MET A 283 -15.50 50.55 -28.38
C MET A 283 -16.35 50.15 -29.63
N SER A 284 -15.96 49.08 -30.28
CA SER A 284 -16.75 48.45 -31.36
C SER A 284 -17.86 47.56 -30.82
N VAL A 285 -18.89 47.28 -31.65
CA VAL A 285 -20.01 46.37 -31.26
C VAL A 285 -19.50 44.97 -30.92
N GLY A 286 -18.52 44.47 -31.68
CA GLY A 286 -17.91 43.16 -31.44
C GLY A 286 -17.19 43.04 -30.09
N ALA A 287 -16.81 44.18 -29.46
CA ALA A 287 -16.21 44.19 -28.16
C ALA A 287 -17.12 43.61 -27.06
N ILE A 288 -18.44 43.67 -27.20
CA ILE A 288 -19.40 43.08 -26.26
C ILE A 288 -19.19 41.55 -26.19
N MET A 289 -19.21 40.90 -27.37
CA MET A 289 -19.00 39.44 -27.45
C MET A 289 -17.60 39.02 -27.03
N PHE A 290 -16.59 39.81 -27.36
CA PHE A 290 -15.22 39.60 -26.98
C PHE A 290 -15.06 39.53 -25.44
N HIS A 291 -15.54 40.56 -24.74
CA HIS A 291 -15.43 40.60 -23.28
C HIS A 291 -16.28 39.54 -22.59
N LEU A 292 -17.45 39.19 -23.11
CA LEU A 292 -18.30 38.14 -22.60
C LEU A 292 -17.63 36.75 -22.66
N LEU A 293 -17.01 36.43 -23.82
CA LEU A 293 -16.27 35.16 -23.98
C LEU A 293 -15.03 35.10 -23.08
N LEU A 294 -14.27 36.19 -22.97
CA LEU A 294 -13.12 36.27 -22.09
C LEU A 294 -13.55 36.13 -20.62
N PHE A 295 -14.65 36.74 -20.21
CA PHE A 295 -15.20 36.62 -18.88
C PHE A 295 -15.57 35.17 -18.53
N ASN A 296 -16.17 34.42 -19.44
CA ASN A 296 -16.44 32.99 -19.26
C ASN A 296 -15.16 32.19 -19.04
N ASN A 297 -14.05 32.54 -19.71
CA ASN A 297 -12.77 31.91 -19.52
C ASN A 297 -12.14 32.27 -18.15
N VAL A 298 -12.36 33.50 -17.64
CA VAL A 298 -11.93 33.92 -16.31
C VAL A 298 -12.71 33.20 -15.19
N THR A 299 -14.01 32.95 -15.38
CA THR A 299 -14.84 32.31 -14.36
C THR A 299 -14.75 30.78 -14.35
N ALA A 300 -14.34 30.15 -15.47
CA ALA A 300 -14.24 28.70 -15.62
C ALA A 300 -13.39 28.00 -14.52
N PRO A 301 -12.17 28.47 -14.16
CA PRO A 301 -11.37 27.88 -13.06
C PRO A 301 -12.10 27.92 -11.75
N ILE A 302 -12.80 29.03 -11.50
CA ILE A 302 -13.43 29.29 -10.22
C ILE A 302 -14.65 28.37 -10.02
N ARG A 303 -15.39 28.03 -11.07
CA ARG A 303 -16.47 27.03 -11.03
C ARG A 303 -15.97 25.65 -10.60
N ARG A 304 -14.77 25.26 -10.99
CA ARG A 304 -14.18 23.96 -10.66
C ARG A 304 -13.40 23.93 -9.35
N LEU A 305 -13.16 25.08 -8.73
CA LEU A 305 -12.28 25.22 -7.55
C LEU A 305 -12.66 24.27 -6.40
N HIS A 306 -13.96 24.05 -6.16
CA HIS A 306 -14.42 23.17 -5.07
C HIS A 306 -14.11 21.69 -5.34
N LEU A 307 -14.23 21.24 -6.61
CA LEU A 307 -13.88 19.86 -6.98
C LEU A 307 -12.38 19.62 -6.84
N LEU A 308 -11.58 20.60 -7.24
CA LEU A 308 -10.12 20.56 -7.10
C LEU A 308 -9.71 20.51 -5.64
N TYR A 309 -10.35 21.32 -4.79
CA TYR A 309 -10.09 21.32 -3.34
C TYR A 309 -10.38 19.95 -2.72
N ASP A 310 -11.48 19.29 -3.12
CA ASP A 310 -11.83 17.96 -2.64
C ASP A 310 -10.82 16.90 -3.07
N GLN A 311 -10.44 16.90 -4.35
CA GLN A 311 -9.43 15.98 -4.88
C GLN A 311 -8.07 16.18 -4.21
N MET A 312 -7.70 17.44 -3.93
CA MET A 312 -6.45 17.75 -3.23
C MET A 312 -6.47 17.26 -1.78
N ASN A 313 -7.57 17.45 -1.05
CA ASN A 313 -7.67 16.96 0.32
C ASN A 313 -7.64 15.44 0.41
N ASP A 314 -8.35 14.75 -0.48
CA ASP A 314 -8.30 13.29 -0.54
C ASP A 314 -6.88 12.81 -0.87
N ALA A 315 -6.23 13.44 -1.83
CA ALA A 315 -4.85 13.12 -2.20
C ALA A 315 -3.86 13.37 -1.04
N LEU A 316 -4.03 14.45 -0.27
CA LEU A 316 -3.19 14.74 0.90
C LEU A 316 -3.28 13.65 1.96
N ILE A 317 -4.49 13.14 2.24
CA ILE A 317 -4.69 12.09 3.25
C ILE A 317 -4.01 10.80 2.82
N TYR A 318 -4.19 10.38 1.56
CA TYR A 318 -3.54 9.16 1.06
C TYR A 318 -2.02 9.32 0.90
N ALA A 319 -1.58 10.52 0.51
CA ALA A 319 -0.16 10.85 0.42
C ALA A 319 0.53 10.79 1.79
N GLU A 320 -0.11 11.31 2.84
CA GLU A 320 0.41 11.24 4.21
C GLU A 320 0.66 9.80 4.62
N GLY A 321 -0.35 8.92 4.47
CA GLY A 321 -0.19 7.48 4.76
C GLY A 321 0.88 6.78 3.91
N PHE A 322 1.04 7.18 2.64
CA PHE A 322 2.10 6.66 1.77
C PHE A 322 3.49 7.09 2.23
N PHE A 323 3.68 8.39 2.51
CA PHE A 323 4.98 8.92 2.94
C PHE A 323 5.36 8.48 4.36
N GLU A 324 4.40 8.23 5.25
CA GLU A 324 4.66 7.59 6.54
C GLU A 324 5.28 6.20 6.37
N VAL A 325 4.75 5.41 5.41
CA VAL A 325 5.34 4.10 5.09
C VAL A 325 6.71 4.27 4.44
N LEU A 326 6.85 5.19 3.49
CA LEU A 326 8.10 5.37 2.74
C LEU A 326 9.25 5.92 3.60
N HIS A 327 8.95 6.81 4.54
CA HIS A 327 9.93 7.50 5.40
C HIS A 327 9.98 6.93 6.82
N ALA A 328 9.58 5.69 7.03
CA ALA A 328 9.70 5.01 8.33
C ALA A 328 11.15 4.57 8.60
N ASP A 329 12.10 5.53 8.57
CA ASP A 329 13.55 5.25 8.68
C ASP A 329 13.93 4.52 9.96
N ALA A 330 13.26 4.82 11.09
CA ALA A 330 13.45 4.12 12.36
C ALA A 330 13.01 2.64 12.33
N GLN A 331 12.32 2.21 11.27
CA GLN A 331 11.88 0.82 11.09
C GLN A 331 12.80 0.01 10.18
N VAL A 332 13.85 0.61 9.62
CA VAL A 332 14.85 -0.13 8.83
C VAL A 332 15.56 -1.13 9.73
N GLU A 333 15.73 -2.33 9.21
CA GLU A 333 16.43 -3.38 9.93
C GLU A 333 17.91 -3.02 10.10
N GLU A 334 18.38 -3.03 11.35
CA GLU A 334 19.77 -2.75 11.68
C GLU A 334 20.63 -3.98 11.36
N SER A 335 21.67 -3.78 10.55
CA SER A 335 22.66 -4.80 10.24
C SER A 335 24.01 -4.37 10.80
N GLY A 336 24.71 -5.30 11.46
CA GLY A 336 26.12 -5.12 11.77
C GLY A 336 26.99 -5.32 10.54
N THR A 337 28.29 -5.40 10.76
CA THR A 337 29.30 -5.53 9.70
C THR A 337 30.12 -6.82 9.79
N TYR A 338 29.96 -7.58 10.85
CA TYR A 338 30.73 -8.81 11.06
C TYR A 338 30.20 -9.95 10.16
N ILE A 339 31.07 -10.48 9.32
CA ILE A 339 30.83 -11.63 8.46
C ILE A 339 31.74 -12.76 8.94
N PRO A 340 31.19 -13.84 9.56
CA PRO A 340 32.00 -14.92 10.06
C PRO A 340 32.61 -15.74 8.90
N PRO A 341 33.87 -16.19 9.00
CA PRO A 341 34.46 -17.08 8.01
C PRO A 341 33.83 -18.47 8.03
N ARG A 342 33.37 -18.91 9.20
CA ARG A 342 32.64 -20.15 9.45
C ARG A 342 31.73 -19.94 10.66
N VAL A 343 30.58 -20.59 10.68
CA VAL A 343 29.65 -20.60 11.82
C VAL A 343 29.64 -22.00 12.41
N GLU A 344 29.93 -22.10 13.71
CA GLU A 344 29.85 -23.36 14.48
C GLU A 344 28.46 -23.55 15.05
N GLY A 345 27.79 -22.46 15.44
CA GLY A 345 26.40 -22.45 15.88
C GLY A 345 26.23 -22.53 17.39
N ARG A 346 27.22 -22.05 18.19
CA ARG A 346 27.08 -21.89 19.64
C ARG A 346 26.31 -20.61 19.96
N PHE A 347 25.14 -20.72 20.57
CA PHE A 347 24.44 -19.55 21.11
C PHE A 347 24.62 -19.45 22.63
N THR A 348 24.91 -18.24 23.10
CA THR A 348 24.96 -17.92 24.54
C THR A 348 24.07 -16.69 24.78
N LEU A 349 23.05 -16.84 25.62
CA LEU A 349 22.13 -15.79 26.03
C LEU A 349 22.42 -15.43 27.49
N ARG A 350 22.48 -14.13 27.80
CA ARG A 350 22.76 -13.62 29.15
C ARG A 350 21.75 -12.55 29.52
N GLY A 351 20.88 -12.86 30.49
CA GLY A 351 19.92 -11.95 31.07
C GLY A 351 19.00 -11.30 30.03
N VAL A 352 18.52 -12.05 29.04
CA VAL A 352 17.76 -11.51 27.89
C VAL A 352 16.32 -11.21 28.29
N ASP A 353 15.93 -9.94 28.17
CA ASP A 353 14.54 -9.47 28.27
C ASP A 353 14.02 -9.03 26.92
N PHE A 354 12.73 -9.26 26.67
CA PHE A 354 12.09 -8.81 25.44
C PHE A 354 10.59 -8.58 25.59
N THR A 355 10.11 -7.48 24.99
CA THR A 355 8.70 -7.10 24.89
C THR A 355 8.33 -6.82 23.44
N TYR A 356 7.27 -7.43 22.92
CA TYR A 356 6.76 -7.04 21.60
C TYR A 356 6.24 -5.60 21.62
N PRO A 357 6.43 -4.82 20.54
CA PRO A 357 6.01 -3.40 20.49
C PRO A 357 4.52 -3.17 20.79
N ALA A 358 3.66 -4.16 20.52
CA ALA A 358 2.23 -4.08 20.78
C ALA A 358 1.83 -4.51 22.21
N ASN A 359 2.76 -5.06 23.00
CA ASN A 359 2.48 -5.60 24.34
C ASN A 359 2.89 -4.63 25.43
N ALA A 360 2.11 -4.61 26.52
CA ALA A 360 2.46 -3.84 27.72
C ALA A 360 3.36 -4.61 28.70
N THR A 361 3.47 -5.94 28.56
CA THR A 361 4.20 -6.81 29.47
C THR A 361 5.33 -7.56 28.77
N PRO A 362 6.49 -7.74 29.43
CA PRO A 362 7.59 -8.50 28.86
C PRO A 362 7.19 -9.94 28.52
N THR A 363 7.58 -10.38 27.32
CA THR A 363 7.35 -11.74 26.83
C THR A 363 8.47 -12.69 27.24
N LEU A 364 9.71 -12.20 27.33
CA LEU A 364 10.85 -12.91 27.88
C LEU A 364 11.44 -12.10 29.03
N ARG A 365 11.93 -12.80 30.10
CA ARG A 365 12.37 -12.17 31.33
C ARG A 365 13.62 -12.87 31.87
N GLY A 366 14.78 -12.22 31.71
CA GLY A 366 16.05 -12.68 32.24
C GLY A 366 16.41 -14.08 31.74
N ILE A 367 16.39 -14.30 30.42
CA ILE A 367 16.74 -15.59 29.82
C ILE A 367 18.24 -15.77 29.81
N ASP A 368 18.72 -16.81 30.55
CA ASP A 368 20.08 -17.33 30.51
C ASP A 368 20.05 -18.71 29.86
N MET A 369 20.80 -18.90 28.75
CA MET A 369 20.77 -20.15 27.99
C MET A 369 22.09 -20.34 27.21
N ASP A 370 22.58 -21.58 27.16
CA ASP A 370 23.74 -21.97 26.36
C ASP A 370 23.37 -23.13 25.43
N ILE A 371 23.53 -22.95 24.12
CA ILE A 371 23.22 -23.92 23.08
C ILE A 371 24.53 -24.40 22.47
N GLU A 372 24.83 -25.69 22.64
CA GLU A 372 26.05 -26.28 22.12
C GLU A 372 26.00 -26.51 20.58
N PRO A 373 27.11 -26.29 19.89
CA PRO A 373 27.20 -26.55 18.45
C PRO A 373 27.04 -28.04 18.13
N GLY A 374 26.35 -28.32 17.02
CA GLY A 374 26.16 -29.70 16.55
C GLY A 374 25.19 -30.55 17.38
N ARG A 375 24.46 -29.92 18.32
CA ARG A 375 23.53 -30.59 19.25
C ARG A 375 22.08 -30.20 18.98
N ILE A 376 21.17 -31.02 19.48
CA ILE A 376 19.73 -30.81 19.44
C ILE A 376 19.27 -30.24 20.76
N THR A 377 18.77 -29.02 20.77
CA THR A 377 18.17 -28.36 21.92
C THR A 377 16.66 -28.26 21.76
N ALA A 378 15.89 -28.82 22.68
CA ALA A 378 14.43 -28.72 22.68
C ALA A 378 13.95 -27.61 23.64
N LEU A 379 13.00 -26.80 23.15
CA LEU A 379 12.26 -25.81 23.93
C LEU A 379 10.88 -26.35 24.26
N VAL A 380 10.57 -26.56 25.53
CA VAL A 380 9.33 -27.15 26.04
C VAL A 380 8.62 -26.13 26.93
N GLY A 381 7.30 -26.16 26.96
CA GLY A 381 6.48 -25.27 27.80
C GLY A 381 5.08 -25.06 27.21
N LEU A 382 4.20 -24.52 28.02
CA LEU A 382 2.81 -24.23 27.60
C LEU A 382 2.76 -23.19 26.47
N SER A 383 1.60 -23.11 25.80
CA SER A 383 1.37 -22.06 24.79
C SER A 383 1.50 -20.68 25.45
N GLY A 384 2.20 -19.76 24.78
CA GLY A 384 2.47 -18.42 25.32
C GLY A 384 3.69 -18.30 26.25
N ALA A 385 4.42 -19.39 26.53
CA ALA A 385 5.61 -19.36 27.38
C ALA A 385 6.81 -18.58 26.79
N GLY A 386 6.76 -18.13 25.51
CA GLY A 386 7.82 -17.34 24.87
C GLY A 386 8.75 -18.14 23.95
N LYS A 387 8.48 -19.42 23.67
CA LYS A 387 9.35 -20.30 22.85
C LYS A 387 9.61 -19.76 21.42
N SER A 388 8.59 -19.45 20.67
CA SER A 388 8.73 -18.89 19.30
C SER A 388 9.34 -17.48 19.33
N THR A 389 9.13 -16.72 20.41
CA THR A 389 9.77 -15.42 20.62
C THR A 389 11.28 -15.57 20.76
N LEU A 390 11.74 -16.61 21.43
CA LEU A 390 13.16 -16.90 21.56
C LEU A 390 13.79 -17.20 20.20
N ILE A 391 13.16 -18.04 19.37
CA ILE A 391 13.59 -18.29 17.98
C ILE A 391 13.66 -16.98 17.17
N ASN A 392 12.67 -16.10 17.28
CA ASN A 392 12.65 -14.82 16.59
C ASN A 392 13.82 -13.90 16.99
N LEU A 393 14.29 -13.96 18.22
CA LEU A 393 15.48 -13.23 18.68
C LEU A 393 16.77 -13.87 18.15
N LEU A 394 16.87 -15.20 18.13
CA LEU A 394 18.03 -15.94 17.61
C LEU A 394 18.22 -15.74 16.10
N ASP A 395 17.13 -15.58 15.34
CA ASP A 395 17.16 -15.26 13.89
C ASP A 395 17.29 -13.75 13.62
N LYS A 396 17.47 -12.95 14.69
CA LYS A 396 17.59 -11.48 14.61
C LYS A 396 16.38 -10.81 13.91
N PHE A 397 15.18 -11.40 13.99
CA PHE A 397 13.94 -10.73 13.56
C PHE A 397 13.55 -9.60 14.52
N TYR A 398 13.92 -9.75 15.78
CA TYR A 398 13.78 -8.75 16.84
C TYR A 398 15.10 -8.61 17.59
N GLN A 399 15.27 -7.50 18.28
CA GLN A 399 16.39 -7.27 19.19
C GLN A 399 15.91 -7.32 20.63
N PRO A 400 16.71 -7.84 21.58
CA PRO A 400 16.36 -7.84 22.99
C PRO A 400 16.33 -6.41 23.54
N ASP A 401 15.43 -6.15 24.50
CA ASP A 401 15.34 -4.89 25.23
C ASP A 401 16.54 -4.71 26.16
N SER A 402 16.96 -5.80 26.83
CA SER A 402 18.13 -5.86 27.66
C SER A 402 18.81 -7.23 27.56
N GLY A 403 20.01 -7.37 28.11
CA GLY A 403 20.83 -8.55 27.98
C GLY A 403 21.56 -8.67 26.65
N GLU A 404 22.17 -9.82 26.42
CA GLU A 404 23.00 -10.05 25.22
C GLU A 404 22.79 -11.46 24.67
N ILE A 405 22.83 -11.57 23.35
CA ILE A 405 22.80 -12.84 22.60
C ILE A 405 24.07 -12.92 21.78
N LEU A 406 24.87 -13.92 22.02
CA LEU A 406 26.12 -14.20 21.31
C LEU A 406 25.95 -15.43 20.43
N LEU A 407 26.52 -15.36 19.20
CA LEU A 407 26.71 -16.51 18.33
C LEU A 407 28.22 -16.69 18.13
N ASP A 408 28.75 -17.85 18.47
CA ASP A 408 30.17 -18.18 18.42
C ASP A 408 31.05 -17.11 19.13
N GLY A 409 30.54 -16.56 20.25
CA GLY A 409 31.21 -15.56 21.07
C GLY A 409 31.12 -14.12 20.60
N VAL A 410 30.47 -13.86 19.46
CA VAL A 410 30.24 -12.51 18.91
C VAL A 410 28.78 -12.10 19.06
N SER A 411 28.53 -10.84 19.44
CA SER A 411 27.16 -10.32 19.63
C SER A 411 26.36 -10.38 18.32
N LEU A 412 25.11 -10.86 18.36
CA LEU A 412 24.23 -10.85 17.20
C LEU A 412 24.00 -9.44 16.61
N ARG A 413 24.15 -8.41 17.43
CA ARG A 413 24.03 -7.01 16.95
C ARG A 413 25.12 -6.70 15.93
N ASP A 414 26.32 -7.23 16.13
CA ASP A 414 27.49 -6.95 15.29
C ASP A 414 27.49 -7.74 13.97
N TYR A 415 26.73 -8.83 13.89
CA TYR A 415 26.61 -9.64 12.67
C TYR A 415 25.94 -8.88 11.54
N ASP A 416 26.52 -8.99 10.33
CA ASP A 416 25.78 -8.70 9.10
C ASP A 416 24.55 -9.63 9.02
N THR A 417 23.37 -9.05 8.91
CA THR A 417 22.10 -9.79 8.97
C THR A 417 21.95 -10.79 7.83
N ARG A 418 22.49 -10.49 6.63
CA ARG A 418 22.46 -11.42 5.49
C ARG A 418 23.40 -12.60 5.73
N ALA A 419 24.61 -12.33 6.20
CA ALA A 419 25.58 -13.37 6.53
C ALA A 419 25.07 -14.28 7.67
N LEU A 420 24.44 -13.72 8.68
CA LEU A 420 23.79 -14.47 9.78
C LEU A 420 22.71 -15.40 9.22
N ARG A 421 21.70 -14.86 8.53
CA ARG A 421 20.56 -15.64 8.01
C ARG A 421 20.93 -16.59 6.88
N ALA A 422 22.04 -16.37 6.17
CA ALA A 422 22.56 -17.37 5.24
C ALA A 422 22.91 -18.68 5.93
N ASN A 423 23.36 -18.63 7.19
CA ASN A 423 23.76 -19.77 8.00
C ASN A 423 22.63 -20.35 8.88
N ILE A 424 21.46 -19.74 8.90
CA ILE A 424 20.28 -20.19 9.66
C ILE A 424 19.22 -20.68 8.70
N GLY A 425 18.59 -21.80 9.01
CA GLY A 425 17.40 -22.29 8.36
C GLY A 425 16.23 -22.33 9.34
N LEU A 426 15.06 -21.86 8.91
CA LEU A 426 13.87 -21.76 9.71
C LEU A 426 12.71 -22.53 9.06
N VAL A 427 12.10 -23.44 9.83
CA VAL A 427 10.83 -24.10 9.48
C VAL A 427 9.80 -23.66 10.50
N LEU A 428 8.78 -22.95 10.04
CA LEU A 428 7.71 -22.41 10.88
C LEU A 428 6.56 -23.42 11.03
N GLN A 429 5.72 -23.21 12.02
CA GLN A 429 4.46 -23.93 12.20
C GLN A 429 3.54 -23.80 10.97
N LYS A 430 3.42 -22.58 10.43
CA LYS A 430 2.72 -22.29 9.17
C LYS A 430 3.72 -21.79 8.15
N ASN A 431 4.01 -22.60 7.14
CA ASN A 431 4.94 -22.23 6.08
C ASN A 431 4.20 -21.58 4.92
N HIS A 432 4.71 -20.43 4.48
CA HIS A 432 4.12 -19.71 3.36
C HIS A 432 4.50 -20.38 2.03
N ILE A 433 3.48 -20.59 1.19
CA ILE A 433 3.63 -21.05 -0.19
C ILE A 433 3.41 -19.86 -1.10
N PHE A 434 4.42 -19.54 -1.90
CA PHE A 434 4.34 -18.47 -2.89
C PHE A 434 3.50 -18.92 -4.10
N PRO A 435 2.79 -17.98 -4.75
CA PRO A 435 2.19 -18.25 -6.05
C PRO A 435 3.25 -18.70 -7.04
N GLY A 436 3.03 -19.86 -7.69
CA GLY A 436 3.99 -20.45 -8.62
C GLY A 436 4.00 -21.97 -8.55
N SER A 437 4.97 -22.60 -9.21
CA SER A 437 5.15 -24.05 -9.27
C SER A 437 5.77 -24.60 -7.98
N VAL A 438 5.70 -25.92 -7.80
CA VAL A 438 6.39 -26.62 -6.72
C VAL A 438 7.90 -26.44 -6.83
N ALA A 439 8.45 -26.51 -8.05
CA ALA A 439 9.87 -26.29 -8.29
C ALA A 439 10.32 -24.91 -7.85
N GLU A 440 9.61 -23.84 -8.24
CA GLU A 440 9.91 -22.45 -7.84
C GLU A 440 9.86 -22.27 -6.33
N ASN A 441 8.89 -22.90 -5.67
CA ASN A 441 8.77 -22.85 -4.23
C ASN A 441 9.93 -23.54 -3.51
N ILE A 442 10.42 -24.68 -3.99
CA ILE A 442 11.61 -25.35 -3.41
C ILE A 442 12.88 -24.55 -3.72
N LEU A 443 13.01 -24.04 -4.96
CA LEU A 443 14.14 -23.23 -5.42
C LEU A 443 14.36 -21.96 -4.59
N TYR A 444 13.30 -21.48 -3.90
CA TYR A 444 13.40 -20.34 -2.98
C TYR A 444 14.47 -20.53 -1.89
N GLY A 445 14.76 -21.77 -1.50
CA GLY A 445 15.83 -22.09 -0.54
C GLY A 445 17.23 -21.77 -1.06
N LYS A 446 17.48 -21.94 -2.38
CA LYS A 446 18.75 -21.64 -3.06
C LYS A 446 18.47 -21.32 -4.53
N PRO A 447 18.28 -20.05 -4.91
CA PRO A 447 17.88 -19.66 -6.27
C PRO A 447 18.83 -20.10 -7.39
N SER A 448 20.10 -20.40 -7.07
CA SER A 448 21.12 -20.87 -8.01
C SER A 448 21.17 -22.40 -8.15
N ALA A 449 20.27 -23.14 -7.48
CA ALA A 449 20.30 -24.60 -7.50
C ALA A 449 19.87 -25.17 -8.86
N THR A 450 20.46 -26.32 -9.22
CA THR A 450 20.04 -27.05 -10.42
C THR A 450 18.73 -27.80 -10.19
N ARG A 451 18.11 -28.28 -11.28
CA ARG A 451 16.89 -29.08 -11.20
C ARG A 451 17.12 -30.38 -10.43
N GLU A 452 18.28 -30.98 -10.59
CA GLU A 452 18.70 -32.19 -9.89
C GLU A 452 18.81 -31.96 -8.39
N GLU A 453 19.40 -30.82 -7.96
CA GLU A 453 19.48 -30.43 -6.54
C GLU A 453 18.08 -30.21 -5.95
N VAL A 454 17.16 -29.60 -6.70
CA VAL A 454 15.76 -29.43 -6.28
C VAL A 454 15.05 -30.77 -6.11
N MET A 455 15.26 -31.70 -7.05
CA MET A 455 14.68 -33.03 -6.97
C MET A 455 15.25 -33.84 -5.79
N GLU A 456 16.54 -33.71 -5.51
CA GLU A 456 17.19 -34.39 -4.39
C GLU A 456 16.70 -33.81 -3.06
N ALA A 457 16.58 -32.50 -2.93
CA ALA A 457 15.98 -31.86 -1.76
C ALA A 457 14.53 -32.33 -1.52
N ALA A 458 13.76 -32.52 -2.59
CA ALA A 458 12.40 -33.06 -2.50
C ALA A 458 12.37 -34.52 -2.06
N ARG A 459 13.36 -35.37 -2.50
CA ARG A 459 13.49 -36.75 -2.01
C ARG A 459 13.81 -36.80 -0.52
N CYS A 460 14.78 -35.98 -0.08
CA CYS A 460 15.13 -35.83 1.34
C CYS A 460 13.93 -35.40 2.21
N ALA A 461 13.01 -34.62 1.64
CA ALA A 461 11.78 -34.16 2.30
C ALA A 461 10.60 -35.15 2.15
N PHE A 462 10.79 -36.35 1.59
CA PHE A 462 9.72 -37.32 1.29
C PHE A 462 8.56 -36.74 0.47
N LEU A 463 8.87 -35.85 -0.46
CA LEU A 463 7.90 -35.15 -1.30
C LEU A 463 7.98 -35.52 -2.79
N HIS A 464 9.12 -36.05 -3.27
CA HIS A 464 9.39 -36.35 -4.69
C HIS A 464 8.31 -37.19 -5.36
N ASP A 465 7.98 -38.34 -4.77
CA ASP A 465 7.01 -39.26 -5.35
C ASP A 465 5.61 -38.67 -5.41
N GLN A 466 5.26 -37.87 -4.40
CA GLN A 466 3.99 -37.15 -4.37
C GLN A 466 3.93 -36.05 -5.45
N ILE A 467 5.05 -35.37 -5.73
CA ILE A 467 5.14 -34.41 -6.83
C ILE A 467 5.01 -35.10 -8.18
N MET A 468 5.69 -36.24 -8.36
CA MET A 468 5.65 -37.01 -9.62
C MET A 468 4.26 -37.57 -9.91
N ALA A 469 3.43 -37.77 -8.89
CA ALA A 469 2.03 -38.19 -9.05
C ALA A 469 1.10 -37.04 -9.47
N LEU A 470 1.56 -35.76 -9.44
CA LEU A 470 0.78 -34.63 -9.89
C LEU A 470 0.75 -34.56 -11.43
N PRO A 471 -0.32 -34.00 -12.04
CA PRO A 471 -0.47 -33.93 -13.49
C PRO A 471 0.68 -33.25 -14.24
N LEU A 472 1.32 -32.23 -13.62
CA LEU A 472 2.43 -31.48 -14.20
C LEU A 472 3.75 -31.68 -13.41
N GLY A 473 3.81 -32.67 -12.50
CA GLY A 473 4.99 -32.91 -11.67
C GLY A 473 5.43 -31.64 -10.93
N TYR A 474 6.71 -31.31 -11.03
CA TYR A 474 7.32 -30.13 -10.40
C TYR A 474 6.77 -28.79 -10.89
N GLU A 475 6.16 -28.72 -12.06
CA GLU A 475 5.52 -27.53 -12.61
C GLU A 475 4.07 -27.35 -12.13
N SER A 476 3.57 -28.26 -11.29
CA SER A 476 2.23 -28.15 -10.71
C SER A 476 2.14 -26.94 -9.77
N PRO A 477 1.00 -26.21 -9.73
CA PRO A 477 0.80 -25.08 -8.82
C PRO A 477 0.91 -25.53 -7.35
N ALA A 478 1.84 -24.96 -6.60
CA ALA A 478 2.11 -25.33 -5.22
C ALA A 478 0.95 -25.04 -4.25
N ALA A 479 0.11 -24.04 -4.56
CA ALA A 479 -1.05 -23.68 -3.75
C ALA A 479 -2.14 -24.76 -3.68
N LYS A 480 -2.14 -25.74 -4.62
CA LYS A 480 -3.09 -26.87 -4.65
C LYS A 480 -2.67 -28.04 -3.75
N LEU A 481 -1.49 -27.99 -3.17
CA LEU A 481 -0.98 -29.05 -2.31
C LEU A 481 -1.68 -29.05 -0.95
N SER A 482 -1.80 -30.25 -0.34
CA SER A 482 -2.30 -30.39 1.04
C SER A 482 -1.36 -29.70 2.05
N GLY A 483 -1.88 -29.38 3.25
CA GLY A 483 -1.08 -28.77 4.31
C GLY A 483 0.20 -29.57 4.63
N GLY A 484 0.13 -30.91 4.67
CA GLY A 484 1.29 -31.76 4.87
C GLY A 484 2.31 -31.71 3.75
N GLN A 485 1.86 -31.61 2.48
CA GLN A 485 2.74 -31.42 1.33
C GLN A 485 3.39 -30.03 1.33
N GLN A 486 2.66 -29.00 1.74
CA GLN A 486 3.21 -27.65 1.91
C GLN A 486 4.30 -27.60 2.99
N GLN A 487 4.10 -28.33 4.09
CA GLN A 487 5.11 -28.47 5.14
C GLN A 487 6.39 -29.17 4.61
N LYS A 488 6.24 -30.20 3.78
CA LYS A 488 7.37 -30.87 3.13
C LYS A 488 8.12 -29.96 2.15
N ILE A 489 7.45 -28.98 1.51
CA ILE A 489 8.15 -27.94 0.72
C ILE A 489 9.07 -27.12 1.61
N ALA A 490 8.65 -26.75 2.82
CA ALA A 490 9.52 -26.02 3.75
C ALA A 490 10.75 -26.83 4.16
N LEU A 491 10.60 -28.14 4.39
CA LEU A 491 11.73 -29.05 4.60
C LEU A 491 12.63 -29.15 3.37
N ALA A 492 12.05 -29.26 2.18
CA ALA A 492 12.83 -29.29 0.93
C ALA A 492 13.63 -27.99 0.71
N ARG A 493 13.05 -26.81 1.02
CA ARG A 493 13.78 -25.53 1.06
C ARG A 493 14.98 -25.58 2.01
N MET A 494 14.77 -26.19 3.20
CA MET A 494 15.79 -26.35 4.22
C MET A 494 16.92 -27.26 3.75
N PHE A 495 16.61 -28.42 3.16
CA PHE A 495 17.62 -29.33 2.59
C PHE A 495 18.41 -28.66 1.47
N LEU A 496 17.73 -27.91 0.59
CA LEU A 496 18.36 -27.22 -0.52
C LEU A 496 19.30 -26.08 -0.05
N LYS A 497 18.92 -25.35 0.99
CA LYS A 497 19.73 -24.29 1.62
C LYS A 497 20.93 -24.87 2.37
N ASN A 498 20.76 -25.98 3.03
CA ASN A 498 21.78 -26.73 3.79
C ASN A 498 22.56 -25.91 4.83
N PRO A 499 21.89 -25.20 5.76
CA PRO A 499 22.55 -24.34 6.73
C PRO A 499 23.11 -25.14 7.93
N PRO A 500 24.17 -24.62 8.63
CA PRO A 500 24.71 -25.24 9.85
C PRO A 500 23.80 -25.11 11.09
N ILE A 501 22.89 -24.13 11.12
CA ILE A 501 21.96 -23.90 12.21
C ILE A 501 20.53 -24.06 11.69
N VAL A 502 19.69 -24.77 12.43
CA VAL A 502 18.30 -25.05 12.04
C VAL A 502 17.34 -24.77 13.20
N PHE A 503 16.32 -23.97 12.93
CA PHE A 503 15.21 -23.71 13.85
C PHE A 503 13.94 -24.40 13.33
N LEU A 504 13.28 -25.17 14.19
CA LEU A 504 12.09 -25.93 13.91
C LEU A 504 10.98 -25.53 14.88
N ASP A 505 10.00 -24.78 14.45
CA ASP A 505 8.87 -24.33 15.27
C ASP A 505 7.62 -25.15 14.95
N GLU A 506 7.33 -26.12 15.82
CA GLU A 506 6.19 -27.04 15.72
C GLU A 506 5.98 -27.66 14.31
N PRO A 507 7.00 -28.25 13.70
CA PRO A 507 6.97 -28.63 12.30
C PRO A 507 5.99 -29.76 11.95
N THR A 508 5.42 -30.45 12.95
CA THR A 508 4.44 -31.54 12.78
C THR A 508 3.04 -31.19 13.27
N ALA A 509 2.80 -29.95 13.71
CA ALA A 509 1.48 -29.54 14.15
C ALA A 509 0.44 -29.61 13.02
N SER A 510 -0.76 -30.07 13.34
CA SER A 510 -1.91 -30.15 12.41
C SER A 510 -1.75 -31.14 11.23
N LEU A 511 -0.88 -32.16 11.34
CA LEU A 511 -0.66 -33.19 10.33
C LEU A 511 -1.29 -34.54 10.73
N ASP A 512 -1.64 -35.33 9.72
CA ASP A 512 -1.98 -36.72 9.94
C ASP A 512 -0.76 -37.54 10.39
N ALA A 513 -0.99 -38.71 11.00
CA ALA A 513 0.07 -39.53 11.58
C ALA A 513 1.14 -39.95 10.56
N VAL A 514 0.72 -40.24 9.31
CA VAL A 514 1.64 -40.72 8.25
C VAL A 514 2.53 -39.56 7.77
N ALA A 515 1.94 -38.39 7.55
CA ALA A 515 2.70 -37.18 7.19
C ALA A 515 3.64 -36.74 8.30
N ALA A 516 3.19 -36.81 9.57
CA ALA A 516 4.01 -36.48 10.72
C ALA A 516 5.23 -37.40 10.86
N GLU A 517 5.08 -38.71 10.62
CA GLU A 517 6.17 -39.69 10.62
C GLU A 517 7.19 -39.41 9.51
N GLN A 518 6.73 -39.17 8.27
CA GLN A 518 7.62 -38.82 7.15
C GLN A 518 8.38 -37.51 7.40
N ILE A 519 7.73 -36.51 7.99
CA ILE A 519 8.39 -35.25 8.37
C ILE A 519 9.41 -35.50 9.47
N LYS A 520 9.11 -36.36 10.46
CA LYS A 520 10.07 -36.75 11.49
C LYS A 520 11.33 -37.37 10.88
N LEU A 521 11.19 -38.31 9.97
CA LEU A 521 12.33 -38.91 9.26
C LEU A 521 13.16 -37.87 8.49
N GLY A 522 12.50 -36.95 7.80
CA GLY A 522 13.18 -35.82 7.15
C GLY A 522 13.92 -34.92 8.13
N MET A 523 13.31 -34.63 9.28
CA MET A 523 13.94 -33.84 10.34
C MET A 523 15.14 -34.56 10.97
N ASP A 524 15.07 -35.87 11.18
CA ASP A 524 16.20 -36.64 11.71
C ASP A 524 17.38 -36.63 10.75
N ALA A 525 17.14 -36.59 9.45
CA ALA A 525 18.18 -36.35 8.44
C ALA A 525 18.74 -34.92 8.49
N ILE A 526 17.90 -33.91 8.77
CA ILE A 526 18.33 -32.50 8.92
C ILE A 526 19.19 -32.32 10.17
N LYS A 527 18.87 -33.00 11.29
CA LYS A 527 19.54 -32.82 12.58
C LYS A 527 21.02 -33.25 12.56
N LYS A 528 21.40 -34.15 11.66
CA LYS A 528 22.75 -34.70 11.60
C LYS A 528 23.80 -33.61 11.32
N ASP A 529 24.80 -33.53 12.19
CA ASP A 529 25.95 -32.60 12.11
C ASP A 529 25.58 -31.09 12.07
N ARG A 530 24.42 -30.73 12.68
CA ARG A 530 23.95 -29.33 12.75
C ARG A 530 23.51 -28.96 14.15
N THR A 531 23.59 -27.68 14.47
CA THR A 531 22.97 -27.10 15.66
C THR A 531 21.47 -26.96 15.40
N VAL A 532 20.65 -27.65 16.18
CA VAL A 532 19.20 -27.68 15.99
C VAL A 532 18.49 -27.16 17.25
N ILE A 533 17.61 -26.20 17.06
CA ILE A 533 16.69 -25.74 18.11
C ILE A 533 15.28 -26.12 17.66
N ILE A 534 14.60 -26.93 18.48
CA ILE A 534 13.27 -27.42 18.18
C ILE A 534 12.25 -27.03 19.25
N ILE A 535 11.14 -26.45 18.80
CA ILE A 535 9.92 -26.34 19.60
C ILE A 535 9.00 -27.47 19.14
N SER A 536 8.61 -28.36 20.04
CA SER A 536 7.73 -29.46 19.70
C SER A 536 6.81 -29.83 20.89
N HIS A 537 5.60 -30.26 20.51
CA HIS A 537 4.68 -30.96 21.40
C HIS A 537 4.69 -32.49 21.16
N SER A 538 5.61 -33.00 20.32
CA SER A 538 5.78 -34.42 20.06
C SER A 538 6.78 -35.02 21.05
N ILE A 539 6.28 -35.95 21.86
CA ILE A 539 7.09 -36.71 22.86
C ILE A 539 8.36 -37.27 22.21
N SER A 540 8.24 -37.93 21.06
CA SER A 540 9.37 -38.60 20.39
C SER A 540 10.47 -37.63 19.92
N GLN A 541 10.15 -36.36 19.68
CA GLN A 541 11.13 -35.36 19.26
C GLN A 541 11.85 -34.73 20.47
N ILE A 542 11.16 -34.67 21.61
CA ILE A 542 11.69 -34.11 22.86
C ILE A 542 12.63 -35.08 23.53
N ILE A 543 12.29 -36.39 23.57
CA ILE A 543 13.11 -37.43 24.19
C ILE A 543 14.51 -37.54 23.57
N ASP A 544 14.59 -37.36 22.24
CA ASP A 544 15.82 -37.50 21.45
C ASP A 544 16.70 -36.23 21.49
N ALA A 545 16.30 -35.17 22.22
CA ALA A 545 17.09 -33.95 22.36
C ALA A 545 18.26 -34.13 23.34
N ASP A 546 19.44 -33.60 22.98
CA ASP A 546 20.62 -33.58 23.82
C ASP A 546 20.44 -32.71 25.07
N SER A 547 19.67 -31.63 24.93
CA SER A 547 19.37 -30.66 25.97
C SER A 547 17.93 -30.16 25.85
N ILE A 548 17.25 -30.02 26.99
CA ILE A 548 15.88 -29.54 27.08
C ILE A 548 15.83 -28.33 28.00
N TYR A 549 15.25 -27.23 27.51
CA TYR A 549 14.93 -26.04 28.31
C TYR A 549 13.42 -25.92 28.47
N VAL A 550 12.96 -25.85 29.72
CA VAL A 550 11.55 -25.70 30.04
C VAL A 550 11.24 -24.24 30.33
N MET A 551 10.29 -23.70 29.59
CA MET A 551 9.88 -22.29 29.67
C MET A 551 8.50 -22.16 30.31
N ARG A 552 8.37 -21.22 31.27
CA ARG A 552 7.11 -20.81 31.88
C ARG A 552 7.11 -19.29 32.10
N ASP A 553 6.04 -18.62 31.66
CA ASP A 553 5.82 -17.18 31.84
C ASP A 553 7.03 -16.31 31.44
N GLY A 554 7.67 -16.68 30.32
CA GLY A 554 8.81 -15.97 29.76
C GLY A 554 10.14 -16.22 30.47
N ARG A 555 10.26 -17.25 31.31
CA ARG A 555 11.48 -17.62 32.03
C ARG A 555 11.86 -19.06 31.75
N ILE A 556 13.14 -19.39 31.85
CA ILE A 556 13.62 -20.78 31.94
C ILE A 556 13.47 -21.22 33.38
N VAL A 557 12.70 -22.29 33.60
CA VAL A 557 12.45 -22.85 34.96
C VAL A 557 13.21 -24.14 35.23
N GLU A 558 13.50 -24.92 34.16
CA GLU A 558 14.26 -26.17 34.26
C GLU A 558 15.15 -26.34 33.04
N HIS A 559 16.27 -27.03 33.19
CA HIS A 559 17.20 -27.36 32.13
C HIS A 559 17.88 -28.70 32.44
N GLY A 560 18.04 -29.55 31.42
CA GLY A 560 18.69 -30.84 31.54
C GLY A 560 18.35 -31.81 30.40
N THR A 561 18.73 -33.08 30.56
CA THR A 561 18.34 -34.15 29.65
C THR A 561 16.92 -34.66 30.00
N HIS A 562 16.29 -35.38 29.05
CA HIS A 562 14.99 -35.99 29.31
C HIS A 562 14.97 -36.83 30.60
N ARG A 563 16.00 -37.66 30.83
CA ARG A 563 16.08 -38.55 31.98
C ARG A 563 16.18 -37.77 33.31
N GLU A 564 16.97 -36.72 33.34
CA GLU A 564 17.15 -35.88 34.52
C GLU A 564 15.85 -35.15 34.86
N LEU A 565 15.26 -34.47 33.89
CA LEU A 565 14.06 -33.67 34.08
C LEU A 565 12.82 -34.53 34.38
N PHE A 566 12.70 -35.71 33.79
CA PHE A 566 11.59 -36.61 34.07
C PHE A 566 11.64 -37.15 35.51
N ASN A 567 12.84 -37.49 35.96
CA ASN A 567 13.05 -38.01 37.31
C ASN A 567 12.97 -36.95 38.43
N SER A 568 13.17 -35.68 38.11
CA SER A 568 13.06 -34.57 39.07
C SER A 568 11.61 -34.31 39.52
N GLY A 569 10.60 -34.75 38.75
CA GLY A 569 9.19 -34.57 39.12
C GLY A 569 8.70 -33.12 39.01
N GLY A 570 9.40 -32.28 38.24
CA GLY A 570 9.10 -30.87 38.08
C GLY A 570 8.11 -30.54 36.92
N GLU A 571 8.18 -29.33 36.44
CA GLU A 571 7.31 -28.80 35.33
C GLU A 571 7.41 -29.67 34.07
N TYR A 572 8.63 -30.11 33.72
CA TYR A 572 8.85 -31.01 32.59
C TYR A 572 8.07 -32.31 32.72
N HIS A 573 8.15 -32.93 33.92
CA HIS A 573 7.44 -34.17 34.20
C HIS A 573 5.94 -34.01 34.03
N ASP A 574 5.36 -32.90 34.51
CA ASP A 574 3.93 -32.63 34.42
C ASP A 574 3.47 -32.43 32.99
N ILE A 575 4.23 -31.63 32.21
CA ILE A 575 3.98 -31.41 30.78
C ILE A 575 4.08 -32.72 30.01
N PHE A 576 5.13 -33.49 30.22
CA PHE A 576 5.36 -34.78 29.57
C PHE A 576 4.27 -35.80 29.92
N ALA A 577 3.90 -35.91 31.20
CA ALA A 577 2.83 -36.79 31.66
C ALA A 577 1.45 -36.39 31.08
N ALA A 578 1.20 -35.10 30.92
CA ALA A 578 -0.01 -34.60 30.23
C ALA A 578 -0.03 -34.99 28.74
N MET A 579 1.10 -34.83 28.04
CA MET A 579 1.25 -35.25 26.64
C MET A 579 1.08 -36.78 26.49
N ALA A 580 1.71 -37.58 27.35
CA ALA A 580 1.59 -39.04 27.35
C ALA A 580 0.16 -39.51 27.58
N ARG A 581 -0.54 -38.89 28.54
CA ARG A 581 -1.97 -39.17 28.82
C ARG A 581 -2.87 -38.83 27.60
N SER A 582 -2.57 -37.78 26.88
CA SER A 582 -3.33 -37.39 25.67
C SER A 582 -3.23 -38.43 24.55
N LEU A 583 -2.12 -39.17 24.48
CA LEU A 583 -1.92 -40.26 23.52
C LEU A 583 -2.64 -41.57 23.92
N ASN A 584 -3.25 -41.63 25.11
CA ASN A 584 -3.99 -42.80 25.62
C ASN A 584 -3.22 -44.12 25.43
N MET A 585 -1.92 -44.10 25.76
CA MET A 585 -0.96 -45.19 25.51
C MET A 585 -1.46 -46.54 26.02
N ASP A 586 -2.15 -46.57 27.20
CA ASP A 586 -2.75 -47.78 27.72
C ASP A 586 -3.84 -48.39 26.80
N LYS A 587 -4.59 -47.53 26.12
CA LYS A 587 -5.64 -47.98 25.18
C LYS A 587 -5.02 -48.47 23.87
N ILE A 588 -3.94 -47.81 23.42
CA ILE A 588 -3.16 -48.23 22.24
C ILE A 588 -2.48 -49.54 22.48
N ALA A 589 -1.78 -49.72 23.62
CA ALA A 589 -1.14 -50.98 23.98
C ALA A 589 -2.13 -52.15 24.03
N ARG A 590 -3.29 -51.98 24.71
CA ARG A 590 -4.36 -53.00 24.74
C ARG A 590 -4.96 -53.31 23.37
N THR A 591 -4.87 -52.41 22.42
CA THR A 591 -5.38 -52.64 21.02
C THR A 591 -4.36 -53.39 20.20
N LEU A 592 -3.06 -53.07 20.39
CA LEU A 592 -1.97 -53.79 19.71
C LEU A 592 -1.76 -55.20 20.26
N ASP A 593 -1.93 -55.44 21.59
CA ASP A 593 -1.86 -56.77 22.19
C ASP A 593 -3.06 -57.68 21.82
N ARG A 594 -4.11 -57.14 21.18
CA ARG A 594 -5.28 -57.90 20.69
C ARG A 594 -5.28 -58.14 19.17
N ALA A 595 -4.31 -57.57 18.46
CA ALA A 595 -4.11 -57.75 17.01
C ALA A 595 -2.97 -58.76 16.76
#